data_0c8695dd5324822fd1183aae8c4ff71f
#
_entry.id   0c8695dd5324822fd1183aae8c4ff71f
#
_cell.length_a   1.000
_cell.length_b   1.000
_cell.length_c   1.000
_cell.angle_alpha   90.00
_cell.angle_beta   90.00
_cell.angle_gamma   90.00
#
_symmetry.space_group_name_H-M   'P 1'
#
loop_
_entity.id
_entity.type
_entity.pdbx_description
1 polymer ?
#
loop_
_entity_poly.entity_id
_entity_poly.type
_entity_poly.pdbx_seq_one_letter_code
_entity_poly.pdbx_strand_id
1 'polypeptide(L)'
;MNNNFKNPMFDGADPFVLFHEGKYYLYCTTEINKALIGANDFSTDTPEGDGIYVYVSSDMKEWKRHGYALKKGDSIGEKWFWAPEVLAYRGKFYMVYASEEHMAIAVADHPLGPFKQENKRWLREDISIDGSFFVDDDGSVYLYYARLGGQNRIFVAKMKDDLSEIEEEYPSCLIAATEPWETLDCLIAEGPFVLKHKGLYYLSYSCNHTRCEDYAVGYAVSSSPLGPFKRFEGNPILKKNSHLVGVGHHSFFRGENGTLYCAYHCHNVNSSYFRPRMSCINTAEFVEGKDGIDRLIINGPISNMAMSQRITDERHA
;
A
#
# COMPACT_ATOMS: atom_id res chain seq x y z
N MET A 1 24.19 -1.55 5.25
CA MET A 1 23.99 -2.46 4.08
C MET A 1 23.72 -1.60 2.87
N ASN A 2 24.41 -1.80 1.75
CA ASN A 2 24.19 -0.99 0.54
C ASN A 2 22.82 -1.30 -0.03
N ASN A 3 21.89 -0.34 0.05
CA ASN A 3 20.62 -0.38 -0.66
C ASN A 3 20.90 -0.26 -2.18
N ASN A 4 20.88 -1.39 -2.89
CA ASN A 4 21.17 -1.44 -4.33
C ASN A 4 19.89 -1.23 -5.19
N PHE A 5 18.80 -0.70 -4.62
CA PHE A 5 17.58 -0.42 -5.38
C PHE A 5 17.70 0.92 -6.09
N LYS A 6 17.24 0.97 -7.33
CA LYS A 6 17.17 2.21 -8.12
C LYS A 6 15.84 2.93 -7.80
N ASN A 7 15.74 3.55 -6.63
CA ASN A 7 14.55 4.31 -6.27
C ASN A 7 14.58 5.74 -6.82
N PRO A 8 13.43 6.24 -7.32
CA PRO A 8 12.21 5.49 -7.62
C PRO A 8 12.41 4.55 -8.82
N MET A 9 11.64 3.42 -8.87
CA MET A 9 11.85 2.37 -9.85
C MET A 9 11.09 2.62 -11.16
N PHE A 10 9.77 2.68 -11.09
CA PHE A 10 8.87 2.86 -12.23
C PHE A 10 7.50 3.38 -11.77
N ASP A 11 6.68 3.77 -12.73
CA ASP A 11 5.32 4.24 -12.48
C ASP A 11 4.48 3.14 -11.83
N GLY A 12 4.01 3.39 -10.61
CA GLY A 12 3.20 2.44 -9.84
C GLY A 12 2.92 3.01 -8.46
N ALA A 13 1.66 3.27 -8.17
CA ALA A 13 1.20 3.74 -6.88
C ALA A 13 0.77 2.58 -5.99
N ASP A 14 0.78 2.79 -4.67
CA ASP A 14 0.25 1.83 -3.70
C ASP A 14 0.82 0.42 -3.91
N PRO A 15 2.16 0.25 -3.94
CA PRO A 15 2.78 -1.00 -4.35
C PRO A 15 2.64 -2.07 -3.28
N PHE A 16 2.24 -3.27 -3.71
CA PHE A 16 2.27 -4.49 -2.91
C PHE A 16 3.19 -5.52 -3.57
N VAL A 17 4.06 -6.16 -2.79
CA VAL A 17 4.98 -7.17 -3.28
C VAL A 17 4.72 -8.52 -2.62
N LEU A 18 4.41 -9.54 -3.43
CA LEU A 18 4.37 -10.94 -3.04
C LEU A 18 5.67 -11.62 -3.45
N PHE A 19 6.35 -12.28 -2.50
CA PHE A 19 7.42 -13.22 -2.82
C PHE A 19 6.84 -14.63 -2.86
N HIS A 20 6.97 -15.32 -3.99
CA HIS A 20 6.45 -16.66 -4.18
C HIS A 20 7.32 -17.44 -5.16
N GLU A 21 7.73 -18.66 -4.78
CA GLU A 21 8.53 -19.58 -5.61
C GLU A 21 9.76 -18.94 -6.26
N GLY A 22 10.55 -18.20 -5.47
CA GLY A 22 11.79 -17.56 -5.92
C GLY A 22 11.59 -16.34 -6.83
N LYS A 23 10.38 -15.81 -6.94
CA LYS A 23 10.06 -14.61 -7.72
C LYS A 23 9.31 -13.58 -6.87
N TYR A 24 9.48 -12.33 -7.25
CA TYR A 24 8.76 -11.20 -6.67
C TYR A 24 7.71 -10.73 -7.66
N TYR A 25 6.48 -10.59 -7.19
CA TYR A 25 5.33 -10.11 -7.96
C TYR A 25 4.89 -8.79 -7.34
N LEU A 26 5.00 -7.70 -8.09
CA LEU A 26 4.58 -6.37 -7.63
C LEU A 26 3.28 -5.99 -8.34
N TYR A 27 2.28 -5.68 -7.54
CA TYR A 27 0.99 -5.15 -7.97
C TYR A 27 0.90 -3.70 -7.52
N CYS A 28 0.23 -2.87 -8.30
CA CYS A 28 0.06 -1.46 -7.95
C CYS A 28 -1.20 -0.89 -8.55
N THR A 29 -1.67 0.20 -7.97
CA THR A 29 -2.65 1.07 -8.60
C THR A 29 -2.09 1.52 -9.94
N THR A 30 -2.85 1.28 -11.01
CA THR A 30 -2.45 1.69 -12.34
C THR A 30 -2.78 3.17 -12.52
N GLU A 31 -1.75 4.00 -12.47
CA GLU A 31 -1.84 5.42 -12.80
C GLU A 31 -1.31 5.64 -14.22
N ILE A 32 -2.15 6.23 -15.05
CA ILE A 32 -1.77 6.55 -16.42
C ILE A 32 -1.02 7.87 -16.43
N ASN A 33 0.10 7.90 -17.14
CA ASN A 33 0.81 9.15 -17.41
C ASN A 33 -0.06 10.03 -18.32
N LYS A 34 -0.96 10.79 -17.71
CA LYS A 34 -1.79 11.78 -18.38
C LYS A 34 -1.21 13.18 -18.13
N ALA A 35 0.00 13.45 -18.63
CA ALA A 35 0.45 14.82 -18.87
C ALA A 35 -0.57 15.62 -19.73
N LEU A 36 -1.64 14.97 -20.12
CA LEU A 36 -2.66 15.43 -21.06
C LEU A 36 -4.02 15.69 -20.41
N ILE A 37 -4.25 15.36 -19.15
CA ILE A 37 -5.55 15.54 -18.50
C ILE A 37 -5.41 16.51 -17.33
N GLY A 38 -6.28 17.51 -17.31
CA GLY A 38 -6.28 18.60 -16.33
C GLY A 38 -6.23 18.08 -14.88
N ALA A 39 -5.62 18.86 -14.01
CA ALA A 39 -5.26 18.52 -12.63
C ALA A 39 -6.39 17.99 -11.72
N ASN A 40 -7.64 18.06 -12.17
CA ASN A 40 -8.82 17.66 -11.42
C ASN A 40 -9.50 16.39 -11.96
N ASP A 41 -8.95 15.78 -13.00
CA ASP A 41 -9.58 14.59 -13.57
C ASP A 41 -8.95 13.32 -12.99
N PHE A 42 -9.67 12.71 -12.05
CA PHE A 42 -9.36 11.39 -11.48
C PHE A 42 -9.82 10.25 -12.38
N SER A 43 -10.39 10.57 -13.57
CA SER A 43 -10.90 9.54 -14.44
C SER A 43 -9.74 8.72 -15.01
N THR A 44 -9.81 7.43 -14.78
CA THR A 44 -8.97 6.41 -15.40
C THR A 44 -9.59 5.91 -16.70
N ASP A 45 -10.37 6.75 -17.38
CA ASP A 45 -11.13 6.41 -18.59
C ASP A 45 -10.22 6.20 -19.81
N THR A 46 -9.04 5.65 -19.62
CA THR A 46 -8.20 5.18 -20.70
C THR A 46 -8.11 3.67 -20.67
N PRO A 47 -7.99 3.04 -21.85
CA PRO A 47 -7.85 1.58 -21.95
C PRO A 47 -6.74 0.99 -21.07
N GLU A 48 -5.74 1.77 -20.72
CA GLU A 48 -4.61 1.34 -19.87
C GLU A 48 -4.93 1.36 -18.36
N GLY A 49 -5.99 2.05 -17.92
CA GLY A 49 -6.45 2.09 -16.52
C GLY A 49 -7.49 1.04 -16.16
N ASP A 50 -7.79 0.12 -17.07
CA ASP A 50 -8.87 -0.84 -16.93
C ASP A 50 -8.44 -2.11 -16.18
N GLY A 51 -7.70 -1.96 -15.08
CA GLY A 51 -7.31 -3.12 -14.26
C GLY A 51 -6.02 -2.89 -13.47
N ILE A 52 -5.49 -3.97 -12.95
CA ILE A 52 -4.28 -4.01 -12.13
C ILE A 52 -3.17 -4.76 -12.87
N TYR A 53 -2.05 -4.10 -13.11
CA TYR A 53 -0.86 -4.74 -13.68
C TYR A 53 -0.08 -5.53 -12.63
N VAL A 54 0.66 -6.55 -13.12
CA VAL A 54 1.68 -7.21 -12.33
C VAL A 54 3.05 -7.07 -13.00
N TYR A 55 4.03 -6.73 -12.18
CA TYR A 55 5.45 -6.71 -12.55
C TYR A 55 6.14 -7.89 -11.86
N VAL A 56 7.11 -8.49 -12.54
CA VAL A 56 7.84 -9.67 -12.05
C VAL A 56 9.34 -9.38 -12.03
N SER A 57 9.98 -9.81 -10.95
CA SER A 57 11.44 -9.76 -10.80
C SER A 57 11.94 -11.02 -10.12
N SER A 58 13.19 -11.39 -10.39
CA SER A 58 13.90 -12.44 -9.64
C SER A 58 14.88 -11.87 -8.60
N ASP A 59 15.18 -10.57 -8.67
CA ASP A 59 16.25 -9.94 -7.87
C ASP A 59 15.86 -8.55 -7.29
N MET A 60 14.63 -8.09 -7.53
CA MET A 60 14.09 -6.78 -7.16
C MET A 60 14.82 -5.58 -7.79
N LYS A 61 15.72 -5.82 -8.75
CA LYS A 61 16.47 -4.76 -9.45
C LYS A 61 15.89 -4.49 -10.82
N GLU A 62 15.62 -5.58 -11.54
CA GLU A 62 15.03 -5.51 -12.88
C GLU A 62 13.60 -6.04 -12.80
N TRP A 63 12.65 -5.18 -13.11
CA TRP A 63 11.21 -5.49 -13.09
C TRP A 63 10.65 -5.50 -14.51
N LYS A 64 9.94 -6.57 -14.83
CA LYS A 64 9.28 -6.71 -16.11
C LYS A 64 7.78 -6.71 -15.95
N ARG A 65 7.09 -5.78 -16.60
CA ARG A 65 5.64 -5.78 -16.68
C ARG A 65 5.17 -7.01 -17.45
N HIS A 66 4.38 -7.86 -16.81
CA HIS A 66 3.85 -9.07 -17.42
C HIS A 66 2.54 -8.80 -18.18
N GLY A 67 1.68 -7.95 -17.63
CA GLY A 67 0.36 -7.62 -18.15
C GLY A 67 -0.64 -7.39 -17.01
N TYR A 68 -1.92 -7.47 -17.34
CA TYR A 68 -2.95 -7.38 -16.32
C TYR A 68 -3.03 -8.65 -15.47
N ALA A 69 -2.89 -8.51 -14.15
CA ALA A 69 -3.24 -9.56 -13.19
C ALA A 69 -4.76 -9.63 -13.00
N LEU A 70 -5.42 -8.47 -12.90
CA LEU A 70 -6.87 -8.32 -12.88
C LEU A 70 -7.25 -7.33 -13.98
N LYS A 71 -8.22 -7.69 -14.80
CA LYS A 71 -8.70 -6.87 -15.90
C LYS A 71 -10.16 -6.50 -15.67
N LYS A 72 -10.53 -5.29 -16.06
CA LYS A 72 -11.92 -4.86 -16.14
C LYS A 72 -12.78 -5.91 -16.84
N GLY A 73 -13.91 -6.25 -16.24
CA GLY A 73 -14.80 -7.29 -16.71
C GLY A 73 -14.56 -8.67 -16.10
N ASP A 74 -13.37 -8.99 -15.58
CA ASP A 74 -13.09 -10.23 -14.87
C ASP A 74 -13.60 -10.24 -13.41
N SER A 75 -13.86 -9.06 -12.85
CA SER A 75 -14.38 -8.86 -11.49
C SER A 75 -15.37 -7.69 -11.47
N ILE A 76 -15.91 -7.34 -10.30
CA ILE A 76 -16.73 -6.14 -10.13
C ILE A 76 -15.88 -4.89 -10.22
N GLY A 77 -16.48 -3.77 -10.66
CA GLY A 77 -15.85 -2.48 -10.83
C GLY A 77 -15.56 -2.16 -12.29
N GLU A 78 -15.77 -0.89 -12.62
CA GLU A 78 -15.66 -0.38 -14.00
C GLU A 78 -14.50 0.59 -14.15
N LYS A 79 -13.99 1.18 -13.04
CA LYS A 79 -12.94 2.20 -13.03
C LYS A 79 -12.24 2.27 -11.68
N TRP A 80 -11.07 2.96 -11.65
CA TRP A 80 -10.32 3.27 -10.43
C TRP A 80 -9.92 2.01 -9.66
N PHE A 81 -9.18 1.12 -10.32
CA PHE A 81 -8.63 -0.06 -9.68
C PHE A 81 -7.43 0.31 -8.81
N TRP A 82 -7.63 0.36 -7.48
CA TRP A 82 -6.68 0.89 -6.51
C TRP A 82 -6.20 -0.13 -5.50
N ALA A 83 -4.99 0.14 -4.97
CA ALA A 83 -4.41 -0.48 -3.79
C ALA A 83 -4.61 -1.99 -3.71
N PRO A 84 -4.12 -2.76 -4.70
CA PRO A 84 -4.21 -4.21 -4.67
C PRO A 84 -3.27 -4.82 -3.63
N GLU A 85 -3.76 -5.81 -2.87
CA GLU A 85 -2.94 -6.68 -2.04
C GLU A 85 -3.27 -8.14 -2.36
N VAL A 86 -2.27 -9.02 -2.41
CA VAL A 86 -2.43 -10.42 -2.77
C VAL A 86 -1.97 -11.34 -1.65
N LEU A 87 -2.88 -12.14 -1.14
CA LEU A 87 -2.60 -13.20 -0.17
C LEU A 87 -2.53 -14.56 -0.87
N ALA A 88 -1.40 -15.28 -0.73
CA ALA A 88 -1.30 -16.68 -1.06
C ALA A 88 -1.88 -17.52 0.10
N TYR A 89 -3.00 -18.20 -0.11
CA TYR A 89 -3.72 -18.90 0.93
C TYR A 89 -4.38 -20.17 0.43
N ARG A 90 -4.11 -21.30 1.10
CA ARG A 90 -4.68 -22.63 0.79
C ARG A 90 -4.58 -23.00 -0.69
N GLY A 91 -3.44 -22.74 -1.32
CA GLY A 91 -3.15 -23.11 -2.71
C GLY A 91 -3.76 -22.20 -3.77
N LYS A 92 -4.34 -21.07 -3.37
CA LYS A 92 -4.86 -20.03 -4.26
C LYS A 92 -4.29 -18.66 -3.92
N PHE A 93 -4.56 -17.69 -4.78
CA PHE A 93 -4.16 -16.29 -4.59
C PHE A 93 -5.43 -15.44 -4.54
N TYR A 94 -5.55 -14.66 -3.49
CA TYR A 94 -6.69 -13.77 -3.23
C TYR A 94 -6.21 -12.34 -3.32
N MET A 95 -6.76 -11.58 -4.26
CA MET A 95 -6.48 -10.17 -4.40
C MET A 95 -7.64 -9.36 -3.81
N VAL A 96 -7.36 -8.61 -2.74
CA VAL A 96 -8.24 -7.52 -2.34
C VAL A 96 -7.80 -6.26 -3.08
N TYR A 97 -8.76 -5.49 -3.57
CA TYR A 97 -8.55 -4.22 -4.27
C TYR A 97 -9.75 -3.32 -4.05
N ALA A 98 -9.60 -2.04 -4.32
CA ALA A 98 -10.71 -1.11 -4.37
C ALA A 98 -11.02 -0.71 -5.83
N SER A 99 -12.28 -0.54 -6.14
CA SER A 99 -12.75 0.11 -7.36
C SER A 99 -14.00 0.90 -7.03
N GLU A 100 -14.13 2.11 -7.61
CA GLU A 100 -15.28 3.00 -7.31
C GLU A 100 -15.47 3.23 -5.79
N GLU A 101 -14.35 3.30 -5.05
CA GLU A 101 -14.32 3.45 -3.59
C GLU A 101 -14.95 2.28 -2.80
N HIS A 102 -15.11 1.11 -3.41
CA HIS A 102 -15.60 -0.10 -2.76
C HIS A 102 -14.58 -1.23 -2.89
N MET A 103 -14.44 -2.02 -1.84
CA MET A 103 -13.54 -3.19 -1.84
C MET A 103 -14.19 -4.41 -2.45
N ALA A 104 -13.37 -5.19 -3.16
CA ALA A 104 -13.74 -6.52 -3.66
C ALA A 104 -12.57 -7.49 -3.52
N ILE A 105 -12.86 -8.80 -3.59
CA ILE A 105 -11.86 -9.86 -3.59
C ILE A 105 -12.02 -10.67 -4.87
N ALA A 106 -10.94 -10.80 -5.61
CA ALA A 106 -10.83 -11.65 -6.79
C ALA A 106 -9.82 -12.78 -6.54
N VAL A 107 -10.00 -13.93 -7.19
CA VAL A 107 -9.21 -15.15 -6.93
C VAL A 107 -8.53 -15.62 -8.20
N ALA A 108 -7.31 -16.15 -8.05
CA ALA A 108 -6.55 -16.78 -9.13
C ALA A 108 -5.84 -18.06 -8.65
N ASP A 109 -5.47 -18.93 -9.60
CA ASP A 109 -4.65 -20.13 -9.34
C ASP A 109 -3.14 -19.83 -9.47
N HIS A 110 -2.78 -18.62 -9.92
CA HIS A 110 -1.40 -18.22 -10.12
C HIS A 110 -1.20 -16.72 -9.76
N PRO A 111 -0.06 -16.29 -9.22
CA PRO A 111 0.16 -14.88 -8.86
C PRO A 111 0.13 -13.92 -10.07
N LEU A 112 0.35 -14.39 -11.28
CA LEU A 112 0.15 -13.58 -12.49
C LEU A 112 -1.32 -13.35 -12.84
N GLY A 113 -2.25 -14.02 -12.18
CA GLY A 113 -3.66 -14.02 -12.55
C GLY A 113 -3.98 -15.02 -13.66
N PRO A 114 -5.09 -14.87 -14.39
CA PRO A 114 -6.07 -13.79 -14.22
C PRO A 114 -6.84 -13.90 -12.89
N PHE A 115 -6.87 -12.84 -12.12
CA PHE A 115 -7.74 -12.76 -10.95
C PHE A 115 -9.18 -12.52 -11.40
N LYS A 116 -10.11 -13.33 -10.90
CA LYS A 116 -11.51 -13.29 -11.29
C LYS A 116 -12.43 -13.37 -10.09
N GLN A 117 -13.64 -12.88 -10.28
CA GLN A 117 -14.71 -13.00 -9.31
C GLN A 117 -15.90 -13.63 -10.01
N GLU A 118 -16.23 -14.89 -9.66
CA GLU A 118 -17.34 -15.61 -10.28
C GLU A 118 -18.69 -14.92 -10.03
N ASN A 119 -18.93 -14.55 -8.77
CA ASN A 119 -20.10 -13.79 -8.36
C ASN A 119 -19.66 -12.36 -8.07
N LYS A 120 -19.80 -11.49 -9.05
CA LYS A 120 -19.35 -10.10 -8.96
C LYS A 120 -20.13 -9.36 -7.89
N ARG A 121 -19.44 -9.01 -6.80
CA ARG A 121 -20.02 -8.28 -5.67
C ARG A 121 -18.96 -7.48 -4.93
N TRP A 122 -19.37 -6.41 -4.35
CA TRP A 122 -18.56 -5.68 -3.38
C TRP A 122 -18.44 -6.50 -2.08
N LEU A 123 -17.34 -6.35 -1.40
CA LEU A 123 -17.12 -6.98 -0.10
C LEU A 123 -17.95 -6.27 0.99
N ARG A 124 -18.22 -4.98 0.78
CA ARG A 124 -18.99 -4.10 1.67
C ARG A 124 -19.85 -3.15 0.86
N GLU A 125 -20.98 -2.76 1.46
CA GLU A 125 -21.90 -1.77 0.89
C GLU A 125 -21.44 -0.32 1.10
N ASP A 126 -20.72 -0.04 2.20
CA ASP A 126 -20.21 1.29 2.48
C ASP A 126 -18.85 1.52 1.79
N ILE A 127 -18.59 2.79 1.47
CA ILE A 127 -17.35 3.18 0.82
C ILE A 127 -16.15 2.89 1.72
N SER A 128 -15.27 2.05 1.21
CA SER A 128 -14.09 1.57 1.91
C SER A 128 -13.01 1.13 0.93
N ILE A 129 -11.76 1.39 1.26
CA ILE A 129 -10.58 1.17 0.40
C ILE A 129 -9.43 0.55 1.19
N ASP A 130 -8.35 0.25 0.51
CA ASP A 130 -7.06 -0.12 1.07
C ASP A 130 -7.14 -1.37 1.97
N GLY A 131 -7.78 -2.42 1.45
CA GLY A 131 -7.85 -3.69 2.17
C GLY A 131 -6.48 -4.35 2.29
N SER A 132 -6.11 -4.77 3.51
CA SER A 132 -4.87 -5.48 3.81
C SER A 132 -5.16 -6.71 4.65
N PHE A 133 -4.71 -7.88 4.17
CA PHE A 133 -4.89 -9.16 4.87
C PHE A 133 -3.82 -9.37 5.93
N PHE A 134 -4.23 -9.89 7.05
CA PHE A 134 -3.34 -10.41 8.08
C PHE A 134 -3.78 -11.81 8.52
N VAL A 135 -2.89 -12.79 8.39
CA VAL A 135 -3.11 -14.16 8.88
C VAL A 135 -2.43 -14.31 10.23
N ASP A 136 -3.21 -14.57 11.27
CA ASP A 136 -2.68 -14.76 12.63
C ASP A 136 -2.19 -16.20 12.85
N ASP A 137 -1.46 -16.43 13.95
CA ASP A 137 -0.86 -17.72 14.30
C ASP A 137 -1.89 -18.83 14.54
N ASP A 138 -3.12 -18.48 14.91
CA ASP A 138 -4.25 -19.41 15.08
C ASP A 138 -4.96 -19.76 13.76
N GLY A 139 -4.53 -19.16 12.64
CA GLY A 139 -5.11 -19.33 11.33
C GLY A 139 -6.27 -18.39 11.01
N SER A 140 -6.70 -17.56 11.97
CA SER A 140 -7.68 -16.51 11.71
C SER A 140 -7.15 -15.49 10.69
N VAL A 141 -7.98 -15.07 9.76
CA VAL A 141 -7.63 -14.05 8.79
C VAL A 141 -8.40 -12.78 9.09
N TYR A 142 -7.67 -11.69 9.26
CA TYR A 142 -8.20 -10.36 9.45
C TYR A 142 -7.99 -9.52 8.20
N LEU A 143 -8.95 -8.64 7.92
CA LEU A 143 -8.86 -7.61 6.89
C LEU A 143 -8.87 -6.25 7.57
N TYR A 144 -7.75 -5.53 7.46
CA TYR A 144 -7.67 -4.13 7.86
C TYR A 144 -7.98 -3.26 6.64
N TYR A 145 -8.69 -2.16 6.83
CA TYR A 145 -9.13 -1.32 5.71
C TYR A 145 -9.44 0.11 6.17
N ALA A 146 -9.47 1.03 5.23
CA ALA A 146 -9.90 2.40 5.47
C ALA A 146 -11.38 2.58 5.09
N ARG A 147 -12.18 3.18 5.99
CA ARG A 147 -13.54 3.65 5.69
C ARG A 147 -13.50 5.14 5.41
N LEU A 148 -14.16 5.53 4.33
CA LEU A 148 -14.32 6.92 3.92
C LEU A 148 -15.58 7.49 4.55
N GLY A 149 -15.64 8.81 4.75
CA GLY A 149 -16.81 9.46 5.36
C GLY A 149 -16.45 10.78 6.03
N GLY A 150 -15.83 11.70 5.28
CA GLY A 150 -15.33 12.99 5.76
C GLY A 150 -13.98 12.93 6.46
N GLN A 151 -13.62 11.76 6.97
CA GLN A 151 -12.28 11.42 7.49
C GLN A 151 -12.04 9.95 7.17
N ASN A 152 -10.89 9.64 6.56
CA ASN A 152 -10.50 8.25 6.39
C ASN A 152 -9.99 7.71 7.72
N ARG A 153 -10.51 6.57 8.14
CA ARG A 153 -10.15 5.91 9.40
C ARG A 153 -9.97 4.43 9.20
N ILE A 154 -9.07 3.83 9.97
CA ILE A 154 -8.73 2.41 9.85
C ILE A 154 -9.60 1.57 10.79
N PHE A 155 -10.13 0.49 10.24
CA PHE A 155 -10.95 -0.52 10.89
C PHE A 155 -10.37 -1.91 10.62
N VAL A 156 -10.93 -2.92 11.29
CA VAL A 156 -10.62 -4.33 11.08
C VAL A 156 -11.88 -5.16 11.04
N ALA A 157 -11.88 -6.20 10.23
CA ALA A 157 -12.90 -7.23 10.20
C ALA A 157 -12.24 -8.61 10.18
N LYS A 158 -12.92 -9.63 10.70
CA LYS A 158 -12.51 -11.03 10.55
C LYS A 158 -13.11 -11.60 9.27
N MET A 159 -12.32 -12.31 8.51
CA MET A 159 -12.74 -12.98 7.29
C MET A 159 -13.25 -14.38 7.56
N LYS A 160 -14.18 -14.88 6.74
CA LYS A 160 -14.47 -16.31 6.68
C LYS A 160 -13.22 -17.08 6.25
N ASP A 161 -13.16 -18.34 6.64
CA ASP A 161 -12.05 -19.26 6.34
C ASP A 161 -11.71 -19.41 4.85
N ASP A 162 -12.69 -19.21 3.98
CA ASP A 162 -12.55 -19.27 2.52
C ASP A 162 -12.27 -17.90 1.88
N LEU A 163 -12.16 -16.85 2.70
CA LEU A 163 -11.95 -15.46 2.31
C LEU A 163 -13.03 -14.88 1.38
N SER A 164 -14.18 -15.54 1.28
CA SER A 164 -15.25 -15.09 0.39
C SER A 164 -16.00 -13.87 0.90
N GLU A 165 -16.07 -13.69 2.24
CA GLU A 165 -16.86 -12.68 2.91
C GLU A 165 -16.23 -12.28 4.25
N ILE A 166 -16.66 -11.14 4.77
CA ILE A 166 -16.44 -10.77 6.16
C ILE A 166 -17.32 -11.67 7.04
N GLU A 167 -16.72 -12.31 8.04
CA GLU A 167 -17.41 -13.10 9.05
C GLU A 167 -17.93 -12.24 10.20
N GLU A 168 -17.07 -11.33 10.69
CA GLU A 168 -17.37 -10.45 11.81
C GLU A 168 -16.75 -9.07 11.60
N GLU A 169 -17.55 -8.03 11.82
CA GLU A 169 -17.08 -6.66 11.79
C GLU A 169 -16.88 -6.13 13.21
N TYR A 170 -15.76 -5.42 13.37
CA TYR A 170 -15.46 -4.73 14.61
C TYR A 170 -15.68 -3.22 14.40
N PRO A 171 -16.71 -2.62 15.08
CA PRO A 171 -17.09 -1.23 14.82
C PRO A 171 -16.10 -0.21 15.35
N SER A 172 -15.17 -0.64 16.21
CA SER A 172 -14.20 0.26 16.82
C SER A 172 -13.17 0.73 15.81
N CYS A 173 -13.05 2.05 15.65
CA CYS A 173 -11.98 2.66 14.89
C CYS A 173 -10.62 2.35 15.55
N LEU A 174 -9.69 1.80 14.80
CA LEU A 174 -8.34 1.51 15.29
C LEU A 174 -7.44 2.75 15.24
N ILE A 175 -7.46 3.46 14.12
CA ILE A 175 -6.66 4.67 13.88
C ILE A 175 -7.54 5.71 13.19
N ALA A 176 -7.53 6.93 13.73
CA ALA A 176 -7.99 8.16 13.09
C ALA A 176 -6.87 9.19 13.17
N ALA A 177 -6.67 10.02 12.15
CA ALA A 177 -5.64 11.05 12.16
C ALA A 177 -5.88 12.07 13.28
N THR A 178 -4.96 12.17 14.24
CA THR A 178 -5.07 13.05 15.42
C THR A 178 -3.74 13.71 15.81
N GLU A 179 -2.61 13.08 15.45
CA GLU A 179 -1.30 13.60 15.80
C GLU A 179 -0.87 14.73 14.84
N PRO A 180 0.02 15.64 15.27
CA PRO A 180 0.45 16.76 14.43
C PRO A 180 0.97 16.38 13.04
N TRP A 181 1.71 15.28 12.93
CA TRP A 181 2.22 14.80 11.63
C TRP A 181 1.13 14.15 10.77
N GLU A 182 0.04 13.70 11.37
CA GLU A 182 -1.09 13.03 10.70
C GLU A 182 -2.09 14.03 10.10
N THR A 183 -2.01 15.30 10.46
CA THR A 183 -3.06 16.31 10.21
C THR A 183 -2.51 17.57 9.54
N LEU A 184 -1.43 17.45 8.77
CA LEU A 184 -0.79 18.62 8.11
C LEU A 184 -1.62 19.15 6.95
N ASP A 185 -2.37 18.29 6.27
CA ASP A 185 -3.17 18.63 5.10
C ASP A 185 -4.66 18.30 5.34
N CYS A 186 -4.95 17.08 5.75
CA CYS A 186 -6.33 16.60 5.96
C CYS A 186 -6.38 15.46 6.97
N LEU A 187 -7.59 15.07 7.37
CA LEU A 187 -7.81 14.00 8.36
C LEU A 187 -7.94 12.64 7.66
N ILE A 188 -6.83 12.13 7.15
CA ILE A 188 -6.75 10.83 6.48
C ILE A 188 -5.80 9.92 7.25
N ALA A 189 -6.27 8.71 7.56
CA ALA A 189 -5.48 7.56 7.94
C ALA A 189 -5.90 6.39 7.02
N GLU A 190 -4.97 5.87 6.23
CA GLU A 190 -5.23 4.89 5.17
C GLU A 190 -4.03 3.96 4.94
N GLY A 191 -4.14 3.02 3.97
CA GLY A 191 -3.07 2.08 3.64
C GLY A 191 -2.59 1.28 4.86
N PRO A 192 -3.48 0.61 5.62
CA PRO A 192 -3.06 -0.17 6.80
C PRO A 192 -2.26 -1.39 6.37
N PHE A 193 -1.25 -1.74 7.17
CA PHE A 193 -0.53 -3.01 7.03
C PHE A 193 -0.13 -3.52 8.41
N VAL A 194 -0.30 -4.82 8.67
CA VAL A 194 0.03 -5.41 9.98
C VAL A 194 1.17 -6.39 9.89
N LEU A 195 2.14 -6.20 10.77
CA LEU A 195 3.21 -7.17 11.05
C LEU A 195 3.06 -7.70 12.48
N LYS A 196 3.21 -9.01 12.67
CA LYS A 196 3.35 -9.60 14.00
C LYS A 196 4.82 -9.84 14.30
N HIS A 197 5.28 -9.36 15.47
CA HIS A 197 6.64 -9.51 15.90
C HIS A 197 6.69 -9.69 17.42
N LYS A 198 7.32 -10.79 17.90
CA LYS A 198 7.43 -11.15 19.32
C LYS A 198 6.09 -11.08 20.09
N GLY A 199 5.00 -11.56 19.46
CA GLY A 199 3.66 -11.58 20.04
C GLY A 199 2.92 -10.24 20.05
N LEU A 200 3.50 -9.18 19.48
CA LEU A 200 2.88 -7.87 19.33
C LEU A 200 2.50 -7.61 17.87
N TYR A 201 1.42 -6.86 17.68
CA TYR A 201 0.89 -6.46 16.39
C TYR A 201 1.31 -5.02 16.12
N TYR A 202 1.98 -4.80 15.00
CA TYR A 202 2.44 -3.50 14.52
C TYR A 202 1.55 -3.10 13.34
N LEU A 203 0.56 -2.26 13.60
CA LEU A 203 -0.29 -1.68 12.58
C LEU A 203 0.36 -0.42 12.05
N SER A 204 0.89 -0.47 10.86
CA SER A 204 1.42 0.68 10.14
C SER A 204 0.35 1.28 9.23
N TYR A 205 0.44 2.59 8.95
CA TYR A 205 -0.56 3.34 8.21
C TYR A 205 0.04 4.61 7.63
N SER A 206 -0.63 5.16 6.63
CA SER A 206 -0.26 6.42 6.01
C SER A 206 -1.24 7.53 6.39
N CYS A 207 -0.73 8.76 6.53
CA CYS A 207 -1.53 9.93 6.87
C CYS A 207 -1.24 11.12 5.96
N ASN A 208 -2.14 12.10 6.01
CA ASN A 208 -2.32 13.19 5.07
C ASN A 208 -2.91 12.70 3.73
N HIS A 209 -3.13 13.58 2.77
CA HIS A 209 -3.62 13.17 1.47
C HIS A 209 -2.45 12.71 0.58
N THR A 210 -2.65 11.68 -0.22
CA THR A 210 -1.62 11.16 -1.14
C THR A 210 -1.08 12.20 -2.13
N ARG A 211 -1.74 13.36 -2.29
CA ARG A 211 -1.25 14.51 -3.07
C ARG A 211 -0.32 15.42 -2.28
N CYS A 212 -0.31 15.29 -0.96
CA CYS A 212 0.51 16.12 -0.10
C CYS A 212 1.95 15.64 -0.11
N GLU A 213 2.90 16.54 -0.24
CA GLU A 213 4.32 16.18 -0.11
C GLU A 213 4.68 15.61 1.26
N ASP A 214 3.87 15.93 2.28
CA ASP A 214 3.99 15.42 3.65
C ASP A 214 3.23 14.11 3.91
N TYR A 215 2.73 13.44 2.85
CA TYR A 215 2.24 12.06 2.97
C TYR A 215 3.33 11.20 3.58
N ALA A 216 3.01 10.48 4.65
CA ALA A 216 4.01 9.83 5.49
C ALA A 216 3.46 8.57 6.15
N VAL A 217 4.34 7.68 6.62
CA VAL A 217 4.00 6.42 7.30
C VAL A 217 4.37 6.47 8.76
N GLY A 218 3.44 6.08 9.61
CA GLY A 218 3.68 5.76 11.02
C GLY A 218 3.17 4.37 11.39
N TYR A 219 3.32 3.99 12.65
CA TYR A 219 2.74 2.76 13.17
C TYR A 219 2.27 2.90 14.61
N ALA A 220 1.42 1.96 15.01
CA ALA A 220 0.97 1.77 16.38
C ALA A 220 1.07 0.29 16.77
N VAL A 221 1.20 0.00 18.07
CA VAL A 221 1.44 -1.36 18.59
C VAL A 221 0.31 -1.77 19.51
N SER A 222 -0.07 -3.05 19.44
CA SER A 222 -1.05 -3.68 20.32
C SER A 222 -0.63 -5.12 20.67
N SER A 223 -1.15 -5.63 21.77
CA SER A 223 -1.08 -7.07 22.10
C SER A 223 -2.22 -7.89 21.49
N SER A 224 -3.13 -7.26 20.77
CA SER A 224 -4.29 -7.88 20.12
C SER A 224 -4.44 -7.37 18.68
N PRO A 225 -4.84 -8.22 17.72
CA PRO A 225 -5.12 -7.78 16.35
C PRO A 225 -6.28 -6.78 16.28
N LEU A 226 -7.15 -6.76 17.27
CA LEU A 226 -8.30 -5.88 17.37
C LEU A 226 -8.01 -4.57 18.11
N GLY A 227 -6.78 -4.36 18.56
CA GLY A 227 -6.39 -3.21 19.36
C GLY A 227 -6.71 -3.37 20.87
N PRO A 228 -6.72 -2.28 21.64
CA PRO A 228 -6.40 -0.93 21.22
C PRO A 228 -4.92 -0.77 20.83
N PHE A 229 -4.68 0.04 19.79
CA PHE A 229 -3.33 0.31 19.30
C PHE A 229 -2.79 1.61 19.92
N LYS A 230 -1.56 1.54 20.44
CA LYS A 230 -0.81 2.69 20.96
C LYS A 230 0.21 3.15 19.91
N ARG A 231 0.12 4.40 19.48
CA ARG A 231 1.06 4.99 18.52
C ARG A 231 2.49 4.97 19.03
N PHE A 232 3.41 4.74 18.12
CA PHE A 232 4.83 4.90 18.39
C PHE A 232 5.16 6.40 18.49
N GLU A 233 5.84 6.79 19.56
CA GLU A 233 6.16 8.20 19.83
C GLU A 233 7.16 8.82 18.83
N GLY A 234 7.93 7.97 18.13
CA GLY A 234 8.89 8.39 17.11
C GLY A 234 8.31 8.48 15.69
N ASN A 235 6.98 8.41 15.51
CA ASN A 235 6.35 8.60 14.21
C ASN A 235 6.58 10.01 13.66
N PRO A 236 6.59 10.20 12.31
CA PRO A 236 6.50 9.15 11.29
C PRO A 236 7.82 8.42 11.05
N ILE A 237 7.74 7.13 10.67
CA ILE A 237 8.91 6.28 10.40
C ILE A 237 9.37 6.31 8.94
N LEU A 238 8.54 6.82 8.04
CA LEU A 238 8.87 7.14 6.66
C LEU A 238 8.24 8.49 6.31
N LYS A 239 9.05 9.45 5.89
CA LYS A 239 8.62 10.82 5.52
C LYS A 239 9.50 11.38 4.44
N LYS A 240 9.04 12.46 3.80
CA LYS A 240 9.81 13.17 2.76
C LYS A 240 11.22 13.55 3.20
N ASN A 241 12.10 13.62 2.23
CA ASN A 241 13.44 14.22 2.37
C ASN A 241 13.72 15.16 1.18
N SER A 242 14.97 15.59 1.00
CA SER A 242 15.35 16.50 -0.09
C SER A 242 15.20 15.88 -1.50
N HIS A 243 15.02 14.57 -1.61
CA HIS A 243 14.99 13.84 -2.89
C HIS A 243 13.65 13.22 -3.21
N LEU A 244 12.95 12.70 -2.21
CA LEU A 244 11.67 12.00 -2.36
C LEU A 244 10.62 12.66 -1.46
N VAL A 245 9.47 12.98 -2.02
CA VAL A 245 8.33 13.58 -1.34
C VAL A 245 7.06 12.77 -1.59
N GLY A 246 6.03 12.96 -0.78
CA GLY A 246 4.77 12.22 -0.89
C GLY A 246 4.99 10.71 -0.75
N VAL A 247 5.81 10.30 0.24
CA VAL A 247 6.20 8.90 0.45
C VAL A 247 5.21 8.21 1.38
N GLY A 248 4.57 7.17 0.91
CA GLY A 248 3.59 6.44 1.72
C GLY A 248 2.87 5.34 0.96
N HIS A 249 1.72 4.93 1.48
CA HIS A 249 0.93 3.79 1.04
C HIS A 249 1.82 2.58 0.79
N HIS A 250 2.30 2.05 1.88
CA HIS A 250 3.36 1.06 1.94
C HIS A 250 2.81 -0.36 2.15
N SER A 251 3.62 -1.33 1.82
CA SER A 251 3.46 -2.73 2.21
C SER A 251 4.79 -3.31 2.67
N PHE A 252 4.76 -4.34 3.51
CA PHE A 252 5.96 -5.06 3.89
C PHE A 252 5.98 -6.47 3.32
N PHE A 253 7.17 -6.94 2.95
CA PHE A 253 7.35 -8.31 2.49
C PHE A 253 8.72 -8.83 2.91
N ARG A 254 8.86 -10.17 2.98
CA ARG A 254 10.15 -10.81 3.19
C ARG A 254 10.69 -11.34 1.87
N GLY A 255 11.94 -11.02 1.60
CA GLY A 255 12.65 -11.61 0.46
C GLY A 255 13.12 -13.03 0.74
N GLU A 256 13.72 -13.66 -0.26
CA GLU A 256 14.21 -15.04 -0.22
C GLU A 256 15.14 -15.33 0.96
N ASN A 257 15.97 -14.37 1.35
CA ASN A 257 16.90 -14.48 2.47
C ASN A 257 16.29 -14.12 3.84
N GLY A 258 14.95 -13.92 3.91
CA GLY A 258 14.24 -13.53 5.12
C GLY A 258 14.36 -12.04 5.49
N THR A 259 15.12 -11.24 4.74
CA THR A 259 15.20 -9.78 4.95
C THR A 259 13.82 -9.15 4.78
N LEU A 260 13.45 -8.29 5.72
CA LEU A 260 12.23 -7.50 5.63
C LEU A 260 12.45 -6.29 4.72
N TYR A 261 11.53 -6.07 3.81
CA TYR A 261 11.49 -4.93 2.91
C TYR A 261 10.18 -4.15 3.08
N CYS A 262 10.23 -2.87 2.75
CA CYS A 262 9.08 -1.99 2.64
C CYS A 262 9.00 -1.49 1.20
N ALA A 263 7.91 -1.80 0.52
CA ALA A 263 7.53 -1.16 -0.74
C ALA A 263 6.61 0.02 -0.42
N TYR A 264 6.75 1.13 -1.12
CA TYR A 264 5.94 2.34 -0.95
C TYR A 264 5.97 3.17 -2.23
N HIS A 265 5.09 4.14 -2.36
CA HIS A 265 5.19 5.07 -3.47
C HIS A 265 5.78 6.42 -3.06
N CYS A 266 6.25 7.18 -4.04
CA CYS A 266 6.58 8.59 -3.92
C CYS A 266 6.01 9.39 -5.08
N HIS A 267 6.00 10.71 -4.96
CA HIS A 267 5.63 11.60 -6.05
C HIS A 267 6.66 11.56 -7.18
N ASN A 268 6.18 11.72 -8.41
CA ASN A 268 7.05 11.92 -9.55
C ASN A 268 7.46 13.41 -9.63
N VAL A 269 8.66 13.70 -9.15
CA VAL A 269 9.20 15.08 -9.12
C VAL A 269 9.50 15.67 -10.50
N ASN A 270 9.52 14.84 -11.54
CA ASN A 270 9.74 15.28 -12.92
C ASN A 270 8.41 15.65 -13.63
N SER A 271 7.28 15.45 -12.97
CA SER A 271 5.96 15.83 -13.48
C SER A 271 5.53 17.16 -12.87
N SER A 272 4.84 18.00 -13.63
CA SER A 272 4.17 19.20 -13.11
C SER A 272 3.04 18.86 -12.14
N TYR A 273 2.64 17.60 -12.14
CA TYR A 273 1.73 16.98 -11.20
C TYR A 273 2.48 15.88 -10.45
N PHE A 274 2.07 15.55 -9.22
CA PHE A 274 2.67 14.45 -8.42
C PHE A 274 2.53 13.06 -9.08
N ARG A 275 1.81 12.95 -10.17
CA ARG A 275 1.50 11.70 -10.91
C ARG A 275 2.26 11.56 -12.23
N PRO A 276 2.45 10.31 -12.72
CA PRO A 276 2.16 9.09 -12.00
C PRO A 276 3.06 8.94 -10.77
N ARG A 277 2.51 8.44 -9.66
CA ARG A 277 3.30 8.09 -8.49
C ARG A 277 4.25 6.94 -8.84
N MET A 278 5.38 6.87 -8.18
CA MET A 278 6.44 5.93 -8.51
C MET A 278 6.71 4.98 -7.36
N SER A 279 6.88 3.71 -7.66
CA SER A 279 7.20 2.67 -6.68
C SER A 279 8.66 2.77 -6.20
N CYS A 280 8.85 2.52 -4.91
CA CYS A 280 10.14 2.45 -4.23
C CYS A 280 10.20 1.22 -3.33
N ILE A 281 11.40 0.70 -3.09
CA ILE A 281 11.66 -0.38 -2.13
C ILE A 281 12.86 0.00 -1.27
N ASN A 282 12.72 -0.16 0.04
CA ASN A 282 13.83 -0.07 1.00
C ASN A 282 13.81 -1.27 1.95
N THR A 283 14.91 -1.54 2.62
CA THR A 283 14.92 -2.52 3.71
C THR A 283 14.21 -1.96 4.93
N ALA A 284 13.64 -2.86 5.74
CA ALA A 284 13.10 -2.56 7.05
C ALA A 284 13.62 -3.57 8.06
N GLU A 285 13.55 -3.23 9.33
CA GLU A 285 14.01 -4.09 10.41
C GLU A 285 13.32 -3.78 11.73
N PHE A 286 13.36 -4.75 12.64
CA PHE A 286 13.01 -4.53 14.03
C PHE A 286 14.28 -4.36 14.85
N VAL A 287 14.36 -3.27 15.61
CA VAL A 287 15.50 -2.93 16.48
C VAL A 287 15.03 -2.91 17.92
N GLU A 288 15.80 -3.50 18.82
CA GLU A 288 15.46 -3.58 20.24
C GLU A 288 15.23 -2.18 20.85
N GLY A 289 14.08 -2.02 21.46
CA GLY A 289 13.72 -0.81 22.20
C GLY A 289 14.07 -0.90 23.68
N LYS A 290 14.35 0.23 24.31
CA LYS A 290 14.73 0.31 25.74
C LYS A 290 13.62 -0.13 26.71
N ASP A 291 12.38 -0.12 26.25
CA ASP A 291 11.17 -0.53 26.99
C ASP A 291 10.77 -1.99 26.75
N GLY A 292 11.62 -2.76 26.05
CA GLY A 292 11.36 -4.15 25.69
C GLY A 292 10.44 -4.33 24.48
N ILE A 293 9.96 -3.24 23.87
CA ILE A 293 9.17 -3.26 22.64
C ILE A 293 10.11 -2.90 21.47
N ASP A 294 10.29 -3.83 20.54
CA ASP A 294 11.12 -3.58 19.37
C ASP A 294 10.53 -2.45 18.50
N ARG A 295 11.40 -1.69 17.86
CA ARG A 295 11.04 -0.58 16.98
C ARG A 295 11.10 -1.03 15.55
N LEU A 296 10.01 -0.83 14.81
CA LEU A 296 9.98 -1.01 13.36
C LEU A 296 10.65 0.21 12.71
N ILE A 297 11.68 -0.04 11.93
CA ILE A 297 12.44 0.98 11.21
C ILE A 297 12.41 0.68 9.73
N ILE A 298 12.18 1.71 8.91
CA ILE A 298 12.34 1.68 7.46
C ILE A 298 13.64 2.41 7.13
N ASN A 299 14.58 1.73 6.47
CA ASN A 299 15.87 2.30 6.07
C ASN A 299 15.70 3.15 4.79
N GLY A 300 14.89 4.21 4.88
CA GLY A 300 14.49 5.07 3.77
C GLY A 300 13.84 6.37 4.22
N PRO A 301 13.35 7.18 3.26
CA PRO A 301 13.45 6.95 1.83
C PRO A 301 14.85 7.22 1.28
N ILE A 302 15.33 6.36 0.40
CA ILE A 302 16.63 6.52 -0.26
C ILE A 302 16.40 6.61 -1.76
N SER A 303 16.94 7.67 -2.40
CA SER A 303 16.95 7.85 -3.84
C SER A 303 18.36 7.62 -4.38
N ASN A 304 18.48 6.86 -5.47
CA ASN A 304 19.71 6.69 -6.21
C ASN A 304 19.76 7.59 -7.46
N MET A 305 18.77 8.46 -7.65
CA MET A 305 18.83 9.47 -8.71
C MET A 305 19.90 10.51 -8.33
N ALA A 306 20.89 10.69 -9.22
CA ALA A 306 21.79 11.83 -9.14
C ALA A 306 20.93 13.10 -9.10
N MET A 307 21.34 14.12 -8.31
CA MET A 307 20.69 15.43 -8.30
C MET A 307 20.65 16.00 -9.72
N SER A 308 19.62 15.71 -10.48
CA SER A 308 19.31 16.48 -11.67
C SER A 308 18.47 17.66 -11.22
N GLN A 309 19.21 18.77 -10.99
CA GLN A 309 18.74 20.17 -11.00
C GLN A 309 17.21 20.32 -10.78
N ARG A 310 16.84 20.69 -9.56
CA ARG A 310 15.64 21.50 -9.37
C ARG A 310 15.86 22.73 -10.25
N ILE A 311 15.11 22.86 -11.32
CA ILE A 311 14.96 24.14 -12.01
C ILE A 311 14.25 25.03 -11.01
N THR A 312 15.02 25.81 -10.27
CA THR A 312 14.53 26.98 -9.57
C THR A 312 14.09 27.93 -10.67
N ASP A 313 12.81 27.97 -10.91
CA ASP A 313 12.22 29.04 -11.71
C ASP A 313 12.25 30.33 -10.86
N GLU A 314 13.44 30.91 -10.75
CA GLU A 314 13.60 32.32 -10.42
C GLU A 314 13.25 33.14 -11.66
N ARG A 315 11.97 33.27 -11.92
CA ARG A 315 11.45 34.31 -12.79
C ARG A 315 10.12 34.79 -12.24
N HIS A 316 10.22 35.78 -11.32
CA HIS A 316 9.44 37.03 -11.36
C HIS A 316 9.87 37.88 -10.16
N ALA A 317 10.86 38.73 -10.43
CA ALA A 317 10.94 40.05 -9.81
C ALA A 317 10.11 41.02 -10.64
#